data_a87bcb5dd7571b432a895bca92dad52e
#
_entry.id   a87bcb5dd7571b432a895bca92dad52e
#
_cell.length_a   1.000
_cell.length_b   1.000
_cell.length_c   1.000
_cell.angle_alpha   90.00
_cell.angle_beta   90.00
_cell.angle_gamma   90.00
#
_symmetry.space_group_name_H-M   'P 1'
#
loop_
_entity.id
_entity.type
_entity.pdbx_description
1 polymer ?
#
loop_
_entity_poly.entity_id
_entity_poly.type
_entity_poly.pdbx_seq_one_letter_code
_entity_poly.pdbx_strand_id
1 'polypeptide(L)' 'VDYIAANKIEYVDYKDTELLSRFVSERGKILPRRVTGTSAKNQRKVTTAIKRARVMALMPFVNED' A
#
# COMPACT_ATOMS: atom_id res chain seq x y z
N VAL A 1 1.74 13.67 5.47
CA VAL A 1 3.11 13.48 4.97
C VAL A 1 3.18 12.24 4.10
N ASP A 2 3.75 12.39 2.91
CA ASP A 2 3.90 11.27 1.98
C ASP A 2 5.10 10.42 2.39
N TYR A 3 4.83 9.28 3.03
CA TYR A 3 5.87 8.39 3.51
C TYR A 3 6.80 7.90 2.39
N ILE A 4 6.24 7.64 1.22
CA ILE A 4 7.01 7.15 0.07
C ILE A 4 8.01 8.22 -0.38
N ALA A 5 7.54 9.47 -0.51
CA ALA A 5 8.40 10.57 -0.92
C ALA A 5 9.41 10.91 0.16
N ALA A 6 8.99 10.94 1.42
CA ALA A 6 9.86 11.28 2.55
C ALA A 6 11.03 10.30 2.69
N ASN A 7 10.82 9.05 2.35
CA ASN A 7 11.85 8.01 2.42
C ASN A 7 12.52 7.73 1.09
N LYS A 8 12.24 8.55 0.07
CA LYS A 8 12.84 8.44 -1.28
C LYS A 8 12.68 7.05 -1.88
N ILE A 9 11.51 6.45 -1.67
CA ILE A 9 11.23 5.12 -2.20
C ILE A 9 10.77 5.25 -3.65
N GLU A 10 11.56 4.78 -4.58
CA GLU A 10 11.23 4.83 -6.01
C GLU A 10 10.40 3.62 -6.44
N TYR A 11 10.70 2.46 -5.87
CA TYR A 11 10.01 1.22 -6.20
C TYR A 11 9.37 0.63 -4.96
N VAL A 12 8.07 0.37 -5.03
CA VAL A 12 7.33 -0.27 -3.94
C VAL A 12 7.24 -1.76 -4.24
N ASP A 13 8.00 -2.55 -3.50
CA ASP A 13 8.07 -3.99 -3.71
C ASP A 13 6.88 -4.68 -3.05
N TYR A 14 6.11 -5.45 -3.84
CA TYR A 14 4.96 -6.17 -3.31
C TYR A 14 5.35 -7.22 -2.27
N LYS A 15 6.61 -7.61 -2.22
CA LYS A 15 7.12 -8.56 -1.22
C LYS A 15 7.43 -7.89 0.12
N ASP A 16 7.49 -6.57 0.15
CA ASP A 16 7.75 -5.81 1.36
C ASP A 16 6.44 -5.57 2.12
N THR A 17 5.94 -6.60 2.76
CA THR A 17 4.66 -6.54 3.45
C THR A 17 4.67 -5.60 4.66
N GLU A 18 5.84 -5.41 5.27
CA GLU A 18 5.97 -4.47 6.38
C GLU A 18 5.70 -3.05 5.91
N LEU A 19 6.28 -2.66 4.78
CA LEU A 19 6.01 -1.35 4.18
C LEU A 19 4.54 -1.22 3.81
N LEU A 20 3.99 -2.23 3.13
CA LEU A 20 2.62 -2.18 2.64
C LEU A 20 1.59 -2.12 3.77
N SER A 21 1.90 -2.71 4.91
CA SER A 21 0.98 -2.71 6.05
C SER A 21 0.69 -1.31 6.57
N ARG A 22 1.54 -0.34 6.29
CA ARG A 22 1.31 1.06 6.66
C ARG A 22 0.17 1.70 5.88
N PHE A 23 -0.22 1.08 4.78
CA PHE A 23 -1.23 1.63 3.87
C PHE A 23 -2.52 0.85 3.86
N VAL A 24 -2.68 -0.05 4.82
CA VAL A 24 -3.91 -0.82 4.96
C VAL A 24 -4.43 -0.70 6.39
N SER A 25 -5.76 -0.87 6.53
CA SER A 25 -6.42 -0.84 7.83
C SER A 25 -6.22 -2.17 8.56
N GLU A 26 -6.72 -2.25 9.79
CA GLU A 26 -6.70 -3.48 10.57
C GLU A 26 -7.38 -4.64 9.84
N ARG A 27 -8.34 -4.32 8.98
CA ARG A 27 -9.04 -5.31 8.18
C ARG A 27 -8.35 -5.64 6.87
N GLY A 28 -7.20 -5.01 6.61
CA GLY A 28 -6.48 -5.20 5.35
C GLY A 28 -7.01 -4.38 4.19
N LYS A 29 -7.90 -3.41 4.46
CA LYS A 29 -8.47 -2.57 3.42
C LYS A 29 -7.52 -1.42 3.08
N ILE A 30 -7.32 -1.14 1.81
CA ILE A 30 -6.42 -0.07 1.37
C ILE A 30 -6.93 1.29 1.86
N LEU A 31 -6.06 2.02 2.56
CA LEU A 31 -6.40 3.34 3.08
C LEU A 31 -6.38 4.39 1.98
N PRO A 32 -7.31 5.37 2.01
CA PRO A 32 -7.34 6.42 1.01
C PRO A 32 -6.20 7.42 1.20
N ARG A 33 -5.87 8.14 0.12
CA ARG A 33 -4.78 9.12 0.12
C ARG A 33 -4.93 10.18 1.21
N ARG A 34 -6.15 10.61 1.48
CA ARG A 34 -6.39 11.64 2.50
C ARG A 34 -5.97 11.19 3.90
N VAL A 35 -5.95 9.89 4.13
CA VAL A 35 -5.54 9.31 5.42
C VAL A 35 -4.03 9.13 5.47
N THR A 36 -3.44 8.61 4.39
CA THR A 36 -2.02 8.31 4.34
C THR A 36 -1.15 9.51 3.99
N GLY A 37 -1.75 10.54 3.38
CA GLY A 37 -1.00 11.72 2.94
C GLY A 37 -0.18 11.48 1.68
N THR A 38 -0.43 10.36 1.00
CA THR A 38 0.35 9.96 -0.16
C THR A 38 -0.10 10.70 -1.43
N SER A 39 0.85 11.07 -2.30
CA SER A 39 0.52 11.67 -3.60
C SER A 39 -0.20 10.66 -4.48
N ALA A 40 -0.93 11.13 -5.50
CA ALA A 40 -1.64 10.23 -6.41
C ALA A 40 -0.69 9.25 -7.09
N LYS A 41 0.47 9.72 -7.50
CA LYS A 41 1.48 8.88 -8.16
C LYS A 41 1.96 7.77 -7.23
N ASN A 42 2.32 8.13 -6.01
CA ASN A 42 2.84 7.15 -5.05
C ASN A 42 1.74 6.22 -4.55
N GLN A 43 0.50 6.73 -4.41
CA GLN A 43 -0.62 5.89 -4.02
C GLN A 43 -0.88 4.78 -5.05
N ARG A 44 -0.74 5.10 -6.34
CA ARG A 44 -0.89 4.06 -7.38
C ARG A 44 0.16 2.97 -7.24
N LYS A 45 1.39 3.34 -6.91
CA LYS A 45 2.46 2.36 -6.71
C LYS A 45 2.13 1.43 -5.54
N VAL A 46 1.67 2.02 -4.44
CA VAL A 46 1.33 1.24 -3.24
C VAL A 46 0.13 0.33 -3.50
N THR A 47 -0.91 0.87 -4.13
CA THR A 47 -2.12 0.10 -4.42
C THR A 47 -1.80 -1.10 -5.33
N THR A 48 -0.99 -0.89 -6.35
CA THR A 48 -0.57 -1.97 -7.25
C THR A 48 0.19 -3.04 -6.48
N ALA A 49 1.11 -2.62 -5.62
CA ALA A 49 1.91 -3.56 -4.83
C ALA A 49 1.05 -4.37 -3.86
N ILE A 50 0.09 -3.72 -3.21
CA ILE A 50 -0.83 -4.41 -2.29
C ILE A 50 -1.64 -5.46 -3.03
N LYS A 51 -2.18 -5.11 -4.20
CA LYS A 51 -2.98 -6.05 -4.99
C LYS A 51 -2.14 -7.24 -5.43
N ARG A 52 -0.89 -7.02 -5.82
CA ARG A 52 0.03 -8.10 -6.17
C ARG A 52 0.34 -8.98 -4.97
N ALA A 53 0.57 -8.38 -3.81
CA ALA A 53 0.85 -9.12 -2.59
C ALA A 53 -0.33 -10.02 -2.20
N ARG A 54 -1.57 -9.54 -2.40
CA ARG A 54 -2.76 -10.33 -2.13
C ARG A 54 -2.82 -11.54 -3.06
N VAL A 55 -2.56 -11.34 -4.34
CA VAL A 55 -2.57 -12.43 -5.33
C VAL A 55 -1.51 -13.48 -4.99
N MET A 56 -0.36 -13.02 -4.49
CA MET A 56 0.72 -13.93 -4.08
C MET A 56 0.52 -14.49 -2.67
N ALA A 57 -0.63 -14.22 -2.06
CA ALA A 57 -0.97 -14.69 -0.70
C ALA A 57 0.02 -14.20 0.38
N LEU A 58 0.71 -13.09 0.12
CA LEU A 58 1.61 -12.47 1.10
C LEU A 58 0.85 -11.56 2.05
N MET A 59 -0.34 -11.12 1.66
CA MET A 59 -1.24 -10.31 2.46
C MET A 59 -2.65 -10.87 2.34
N PRO A 60 -3.52 -10.67 3.36
CA PRO A 60 -4.90 -11.15 3.29
C PRO A 60 -5.65 -10.55 2.11
N PHE A 61 -6.43 -11.36 1.44
CA PHE A 61 -7.33 -10.89 0.40
C PHE A 61 -8.58 -10.36 1.07
N VAL A 62 -8.96 -9.15 0.74
CA VAL A 62 -10.08 -8.46 1.38
C VAL A 62 -11.14 -8.10 0.36
N ASN A 63 -12.40 -8.35 0.72
CA ASN A 63 -13.53 -7.88 -0.07
C ASN A 63 -13.80 -6.44 0.35
N GLU A 64 -13.59 -5.51 -0.59
CA GLU A 64 -13.65 -4.08 -0.32
C GLU A 64 -14.98 -3.44 -0.71
N ASP A 65 -16.03 -4.22 -0.77
CA ASP A 65 -17.36 -3.72 -1.13
C ASP A 65 -17.83 -2.60 -0.21
#